data_534c905a6a50c2df74a48cd1b34966e1
#
_entry.id   534c905a6a50c2df74a48cd1b34966e1
#
_cell.length_a   1.000
_cell.length_b   1.000
_cell.length_c   1.000
_cell.angle_alpha   90.00
_cell.angle_beta   90.00
_cell.angle_gamma   90.00
#
_symmetry.space_group_name_H-M   'P 1'
#
loop_
_entity.id
_entity.type
_entity.pdbx_description
1 polymer ?
#
loop_
_entity_poly.entity_id
_entity_poly.type
_entity_poly.pdbx_seq_one_letter_code
_entity_poly.pdbx_strand_id
1 'polypeptide(L)'
;MNRDAEYDLVGDIDRSVLDNMSESLKQRLNAMPVRFSYDAQMPENMVNFMAKELKMSSIDSMMPGNRYHNFKDFLSFPSFGSDDMENRPLSEIKSYQFVNAMTPFEAIGKKDILLYYPYYSFDYFTEFLRHASYDPKVSSIKINIYRVASNSRVINSLIHAANNGKSVTVVVELKARFDEANNVKWASRLTNAGVKVLFGLPTLKIHSKLCLVTRHEESGIVRYAHIGTGNF
;
A
#
# COMPACT_ATOMS: atom_id res chain seq x y z
N MET A 1 -0.47 10.07 -21.68
CA MET A 1 0.51 9.21 -22.39
C MET A 1 0.78 7.96 -21.59
N ASN A 2 0.76 6.79 -22.21
CA ASN A 2 1.17 5.52 -21.60
C ASN A 2 2.51 5.12 -22.19
N ARG A 3 3.39 4.64 -21.34
CA ARG A 3 4.68 4.07 -21.74
C ARG A 3 4.63 2.55 -21.60
N ASP A 4 5.51 1.87 -22.31
CA ASP A 4 5.69 0.44 -22.12
C ASP A 4 6.09 0.16 -20.66
N ALA A 5 5.42 -0.81 -20.04
CA ALA A 5 5.62 -1.18 -18.65
C ALA A 5 6.15 -2.63 -18.50
N GLU A 6 6.33 -3.33 -19.61
CA GLU A 6 6.85 -4.69 -19.61
C GLU A 6 8.38 -4.64 -19.58
N TYR A 7 8.92 -4.62 -18.37
CA TYR A 7 10.33 -4.91 -18.15
C TYR A 7 10.45 -6.27 -17.49
N ASP A 8 11.10 -7.19 -18.18
CA ASP A 8 11.56 -8.42 -17.55
C ASP A 8 12.52 -8.04 -16.43
N LEU A 9 12.19 -8.48 -15.22
CA LEU A 9 13.13 -8.50 -14.10
C LEU A 9 14.16 -9.61 -14.39
N VAL A 10 14.94 -9.47 -15.47
CA VAL A 10 16.12 -10.29 -15.71
C VAL A 10 17.15 -9.81 -14.69
N GLY A 11 17.04 -10.39 -13.49
CA GLY A 11 17.91 -10.03 -12.40
C GLY A 11 19.33 -10.49 -12.68
N ASP A 12 20.26 -9.56 -12.66
CA ASP A 12 21.63 -9.86 -12.32
C ASP A 12 21.62 -10.64 -11.00
N ILE A 13 22.16 -11.84 -11.01
CA ILE A 13 22.17 -12.77 -9.86
C ILE A 13 22.85 -12.12 -8.64
N ASP A 14 23.69 -11.13 -8.88
CA ASP A 14 24.48 -10.44 -7.86
C ASP A 14 23.81 -9.19 -7.26
N ARG A 15 22.64 -8.75 -7.75
CA ARG A 15 21.93 -7.58 -7.23
C ARG A 15 20.75 -7.96 -6.37
N SER A 16 20.51 -7.18 -5.32
CA SER A 16 19.32 -7.38 -4.47
C SER A 16 18.03 -7.18 -5.27
N VAL A 17 16.98 -7.89 -4.91
CA VAL A 17 15.64 -7.75 -5.53
C VAL A 17 15.14 -6.31 -5.47
N LEU A 18 15.47 -5.59 -4.41
CA LEU A 18 15.10 -4.17 -4.22
C LEU A 18 15.84 -3.25 -5.20
N ASP A 19 17.13 -3.50 -5.43
CA ASP A 19 17.94 -2.71 -6.37
C ASP A 19 17.45 -2.92 -7.79
N ASN A 20 17.20 -4.17 -8.19
CA ASN A 20 16.66 -4.50 -9.50
C ASN A 20 15.28 -3.85 -9.73
N MET A 21 14.41 -3.86 -8.71
CA MET A 21 13.09 -3.23 -8.78
C MET A 21 13.20 -1.70 -8.86
N SER A 22 14.10 -1.10 -8.08
CA SER A 22 14.38 0.34 -8.10
C SER A 22 14.88 0.80 -9.47
N GLU A 23 15.77 0.05 -10.09
CA GLU A 23 16.29 0.34 -11.42
C GLU A 23 15.21 0.18 -12.50
N SER A 24 14.42 -0.89 -12.45
CA SER A 24 13.29 -1.11 -13.35
C SER A 24 12.27 0.05 -13.28
N LEU A 25 12.00 0.58 -12.09
CA LEU A 25 11.12 1.74 -11.92
C LEU A 25 11.66 3.01 -12.58
N LYS A 26 12.96 3.25 -12.50
CA LYS A 26 13.62 4.38 -13.19
C LYS A 26 13.55 4.22 -14.70
N GLN A 27 13.78 3.02 -15.20
CA GLN A 27 13.71 2.72 -16.64
C GLN A 27 12.33 2.94 -17.21
N ARG A 28 11.25 2.69 -16.46
CA ARG A 28 9.87 3.00 -16.90
C ARG A 28 9.65 4.47 -17.27
N LEU A 29 10.35 5.40 -16.64
CA LEU A 29 10.26 6.81 -16.98
C LEU A 29 10.81 7.13 -18.36
N ASN A 30 11.76 6.33 -18.83
CA ASN A 30 12.44 6.46 -20.12
C ASN A 30 11.91 5.48 -21.19
N ALA A 31 10.94 4.62 -20.81
CA ALA A 31 10.37 3.64 -21.72
C ALA A 31 9.67 4.28 -22.92
N MET A 32 9.61 3.56 -24.03
CA MET A 32 8.95 4.01 -25.25
C MET A 32 7.46 4.30 -24.99
N PRO A 33 6.95 5.43 -25.47
CA PRO A 33 5.51 5.69 -25.44
C PRO A 33 4.81 4.69 -26.38
N VAL A 34 3.73 4.08 -25.89
CA VAL A 34 2.90 3.14 -26.68
C VAL A 34 1.50 3.68 -26.95
N ARG A 35 1.10 4.74 -26.23
CA ARG A 35 -0.20 5.39 -26.43
C ARG A 35 -0.13 6.85 -26.02
N PHE A 36 -0.63 7.71 -26.90
CA PHE A 36 -0.80 9.15 -26.65
C PHE A 36 -2.25 9.57 -26.88
N SER A 37 -2.94 9.96 -25.81
CA SER A 37 -4.29 10.54 -25.89
C SER A 37 -4.18 12.06 -25.80
N TYR A 38 -4.88 12.77 -26.64
CA TYR A 38 -4.83 14.23 -26.76
C TYR A 38 -6.22 14.82 -27.03
N ASP A 39 -6.40 16.09 -26.73
CA ASP A 39 -7.64 16.81 -27.06
C ASP A 39 -7.80 16.90 -28.58
N ALA A 40 -8.91 16.39 -29.13
CA ALA A 40 -9.18 16.41 -30.56
C ALA A 40 -9.24 17.84 -31.17
N GLN A 41 -9.40 18.86 -30.33
CA GLN A 41 -9.35 20.27 -30.72
C GLN A 41 -7.93 20.84 -30.74
N MET A 42 -6.92 20.05 -30.35
CA MET A 42 -5.53 20.51 -30.43
C MET A 42 -5.10 20.74 -31.86
N PRO A 43 -4.44 21.87 -32.19
CA PRO A 43 -3.95 22.15 -33.54
C PRO A 43 -3.04 21.03 -34.06
N GLU A 44 -3.19 20.66 -35.32
CA GLU A 44 -2.47 19.55 -35.94
C GLU A 44 -0.93 19.69 -35.83
N ASN A 45 -0.43 20.92 -36.03
CA ASN A 45 1.00 21.21 -35.91
C ASN A 45 1.52 20.92 -34.47
N MET A 46 0.70 21.14 -33.45
CA MET A 46 1.06 20.80 -32.06
C MET A 46 1.03 19.31 -31.83
N VAL A 47 0.03 18.60 -32.36
CA VAL A 47 -0.04 17.12 -32.30
C VAL A 47 1.19 16.51 -32.95
N ASN A 48 1.56 16.97 -34.14
CA ASN A 48 2.72 16.49 -34.88
C ASN A 48 4.03 16.82 -34.18
N PHE A 49 4.15 18.01 -33.58
CA PHE A 49 5.30 18.36 -32.75
C PHE A 49 5.44 17.41 -31.55
N MET A 50 4.37 17.18 -30.79
CA MET A 50 4.39 16.28 -29.63
C MET A 50 4.72 14.84 -30.03
N ALA A 51 4.13 14.34 -31.12
CA ALA A 51 4.40 13.01 -31.63
C ALA A 51 5.90 12.83 -31.97
N LYS A 52 6.49 13.84 -32.63
CA LYS A 52 7.91 13.86 -33.00
C LYS A 52 8.81 13.88 -31.75
N GLU A 53 8.56 14.77 -30.80
CA GLU A 53 9.36 14.90 -29.56
C GLU A 53 9.25 13.64 -28.70
N LEU A 54 8.07 13.01 -28.64
CA LEU A 54 7.83 11.76 -27.95
C LEU A 54 8.34 10.53 -28.71
N LYS A 55 8.86 10.71 -29.92
CA LYS A 55 9.35 9.62 -30.80
C LYS A 55 8.27 8.55 -31.03
N MET A 56 7.02 8.97 -31.19
CA MET A 56 5.92 8.07 -31.49
C MET A 56 6.10 7.48 -32.90
N SER A 57 5.97 6.17 -33.01
CA SER A 57 6.00 5.46 -34.29
C SER A 57 4.60 5.35 -34.91
N SER A 58 4.53 4.88 -36.15
CA SER A 58 3.24 4.62 -36.83
C SER A 58 2.47 3.43 -36.21
N ILE A 59 3.13 2.62 -35.39
CA ILE A 59 2.53 1.48 -34.69
C ILE A 59 1.89 1.92 -33.39
N ASP A 60 2.32 3.06 -32.84
CA ASP A 60 1.83 3.56 -31.58
C ASP A 60 0.42 4.17 -31.71
N SER A 61 -0.38 4.04 -30.66
CA SER A 61 -1.75 4.53 -30.66
C SER A 61 -1.82 6.04 -30.41
N MET A 62 -2.15 6.80 -31.44
CA MET A 62 -2.53 8.21 -31.34
C MET A 62 -4.04 8.31 -31.20
N MET A 63 -4.54 8.74 -30.03
CA MET A 63 -5.98 8.72 -29.72
C MET A 63 -6.52 10.13 -29.46
N PRO A 64 -7.20 10.72 -30.45
CA PRO A 64 -7.97 11.93 -30.22
C PRO A 64 -9.13 11.66 -29.27
N GLY A 65 -9.40 12.56 -28.37
CA GLY A 65 -10.46 12.45 -27.37
C GLY A 65 -10.96 13.81 -26.91
N ASN A 66 -11.66 13.83 -25.81
CA ASN A 66 -12.11 15.07 -25.19
C ASN A 66 -10.97 15.70 -24.38
N ARG A 67 -11.15 16.95 -23.94
CA ARG A 67 -10.18 17.69 -23.11
C ARG A 67 -9.86 16.97 -21.81
N TYR A 68 -10.82 16.32 -21.18
CA TYR A 68 -10.66 15.57 -19.94
C TYR A 68 -10.59 14.07 -20.24
N HIS A 69 -9.40 13.50 -20.12
CA HIS A 69 -9.14 12.10 -20.46
C HIS A 69 -9.26 11.13 -19.29
N ASN A 70 -9.21 11.64 -18.05
CA ASN A 70 -9.16 10.81 -16.86
C ASN A 70 -9.97 11.46 -15.73
N PHE A 71 -11.21 11.00 -15.56
CA PHE A 71 -12.08 11.48 -14.50
C PHE A 71 -11.60 11.13 -13.08
N LYS A 72 -10.64 10.22 -12.96
CA LYS A 72 -9.98 9.94 -11.67
C LYS A 72 -9.31 11.18 -11.09
N ASP A 73 -8.88 12.12 -11.92
CA ASP A 73 -8.25 13.36 -11.46
C ASP A 73 -9.21 14.22 -10.62
N PHE A 74 -10.52 14.06 -10.81
CA PHE A 74 -11.54 14.73 -10.01
C PHE A 74 -11.74 14.13 -8.60
N LEU A 75 -11.12 13.00 -8.27
CA LEU A 75 -11.12 12.48 -6.89
C LEU A 75 -10.40 13.41 -5.91
N SER A 76 -9.49 14.24 -6.42
CA SER A 76 -8.76 15.25 -5.66
C SER A 76 -9.29 16.67 -5.92
N PHE A 77 -10.55 16.78 -6.35
CA PHE A 77 -11.15 18.08 -6.63
C PHE A 77 -11.19 18.89 -5.33
N PRO A 78 -10.66 20.13 -5.34
CA PRO A 78 -10.63 20.93 -4.13
C PRO A 78 -12.03 21.40 -3.74
N SER A 79 -12.28 21.54 -2.46
CA SER A 79 -13.50 22.16 -1.94
C SER A 79 -13.47 23.67 -2.24
N PHE A 80 -14.40 24.15 -3.05
CA PHE A 80 -14.57 25.57 -3.38
C PHE A 80 -15.86 26.14 -2.81
N GLY A 81 -16.68 25.32 -2.22
CA GLY A 81 -18.04 25.65 -1.95
C GLY A 81 -18.37 25.87 -0.48
N SER A 82 -19.66 26.11 -0.28
CA SER A 82 -20.29 25.99 1.02
C SER A 82 -20.43 24.52 1.42
N ASP A 83 -20.64 24.28 2.69
CA ASP A 83 -20.88 22.94 3.25
C ASP A 83 -22.01 22.17 2.55
N ASP A 84 -22.91 22.88 1.86
CA ASP A 84 -24.02 22.29 1.08
C ASP A 84 -23.57 21.55 -0.18
N MET A 85 -22.35 21.80 -0.65
CA MET A 85 -21.77 21.11 -1.82
C MET A 85 -21.03 19.82 -1.46
N GLU A 86 -20.90 19.53 -0.18
CA GLU A 86 -20.19 18.35 0.32
C GLU A 86 -21.13 17.42 1.09
N ASN A 87 -20.89 16.13 0.94
CA ASN A 87 -21.58 15.17 1.79
C ASN A 87 -21.03 15.27 3.22
N ARG A 88 -21.91 15.20 4.21
CA ARG A 88 -21.49 15.14 5.60
C ARG A 88 -20.59 13.94 5.83
N PRO A 89 -19.47 14.11 6.57
CA PRO A 89 -18.63 13.00 6.95
C PRO A 89 -19.44 11.92 7.68
N LEU A 90 -19.14 10.66 7.39
CA LEU A 90 -19.76 9.55 8.12
C LEU A 90 -19.29 9.58 9.58
N SER A 91 -20.26 9.50 10.50
CA SER A 91 -19.93 9.31 11.91
C SER A 91 -19.42 7.89 12.14
N GLU A 92 -18.26 7.78 12.80
CA GLU A 92 -17.70 6.47 13.12
C GLU A 92 -18.55 5.73 14.16
N ILE A 93 -18.80 4.46 13.89
CA ILE A 93 -19.44 3.55 14.86
C ILE A 93 -18.37 3.09 15.85
N LYS A 94 -18.66 3.25 17.14
CA LYS A 94 -17.78 2.75 18.19
C LYS A 94 -18.03 1.26 18.43
N SER A 95 -16.97 0.46 18.43
CA SER A 95 -17.06 -0.94 18.81
C SER A 95 -17.18 -1.07 20.32
N TYR A 96 -18.32 -1.57 20.79
CA TYR A 96 -18.58 -1.80 22.21
C TYR A 96 -17.52 -2.68 22.88
N GLN A 97 -17.01 -3.68 22.16
CA GLN A 97 -16.01 -4.61 22.67
C GLN A 97 -14.68 -3.89 22.98
N PHE A 98 -14.24 -2.99 22.10
CA PHE A 98 -13.00 -2.24 22.32
C PHE A 98 -13.15 -1.12 23.34
N VAL A 99 -14.31 -0.44 23.36
CA VAL A 99 -14.56 0.67 24.29
C VAL A 99 -14.60 0.17 25.74
N ASN A 100 -15.06 -1.05 25.99
CA ASN A 100 -15.17 -1.64 27.32
C ASN A 100 -13.99 -2.56 27.69
N ALA A 101 -12.89 -2.48 26.99
CA ALA A 101 -11.67 -3.23 27.28
C ALA A 101 -10.50 -2.28 27.55
N MET A 102 -9.62 -2.65 28.47
CA MET A 102 -8.40 -1.88 28.77
C MET A 102 -7.37 -1.98 27.66
N THR A 103 -7.35 -3.10 26.93
CA THR A 103 -6.42 -3.34 25.82
C THR A 103 -7.13 -4.04 24.67
N PRO A 104 -6.66 -3.88 23.42
CA PRO A 104 -7.17 -4.64 22.29
C PRO A 104 -7.08 -6.16 22.49
N PHE A 105 -6.06 -6.65 23.18
CA PHE A 105 -5.90 -8.08 23.49
C PHE A 105 -6.99 -8.60 24.42
N GLU A 106 -7.38 -7.80 25.42
CA GLU A 106 -8.49 -8.16 26.31
C GLU A 106 -9.83 -8.23 25.54
N ALA A 107 -10.07 -7.28 24.62
CA ALA A 107 -11.29 -7.27 23.82
C ALA A 107 -11.37 -8.53 22.93
N ILE A 108 -10.29 -8.80 22.17
CA ILE A 108 -10.24 -9.92 21.23
C ILE A 108 -10.20 -11.27 21.97
N GLY A 109 -9.54 -11.34 23.12
CA GLY A 109 -9.46 -12.55 23.94
C GLY A 109 -10.82 -13.03 24.47
N LYS A 110 -11.79 -12.12 24.61
CA LYS A 110 -13.16 -12.47 25.04
C LYS A 110 -14.00 -13.04 23.90
N LYS A 111 -13.81 -12.52 22.69
CA LYS A 111 -14.64 -12.84 21.52
C LYS A 111 -14.00 -12.32 20.25
N ASP A 112 -14.19 -13.05 19.13
CA ASP A 112 -13.86 -12.56 17.80
C ASP A 112 -14.67 -11.29 17.49
N ILE A 113 -14.01 -10.29 16.89
CA ILE A 113 -14.59 -8.99 16.61
C ILE A 113 -14.59 -8.74 15.12
N LEU A 114 -15.78 -8.53 14.55
CA LEU A 114 -15.95 -8.09 13.17
C LEU A 114 -15.96 -6.57 13.11
N LEU A 115 -15.11 -6.00 12.26
CA LEU A 115 -15.09 -4.57 11.96
C LEU A 115 -15.42 -4.36 10.48
N TYR A 116 -16.30 -3.43 10.19
CA TYR A 116 -16.72 -3.08 8.83
C TYR A 116 -16.33 -1.65 8.50
N TYR A 117 -15.26 -1.50 7.73
CA TYR A 117 -14.75 -0.19 7.30
C TYR A 117 -15.52 0.35 6.09
N PRO A 118 -15.74 1.66 5.99
CA PRO A 118 -15.24 2.75 6.85
C PRO A 118 -16.15 3.10 8.04
N TYR A 119 -17.17 2.30 8.34
CA TYR A 119 -18.13 2.61 9.41
C TYR A 119 -17.52 2.50 10.80
N TYR A 120 -16.67 1.49 11.03
CA TYR A 120 -15.78 1.45 12.20
C TYR A 120 -14.47 2.15 11.87
N SER A 121 -13.85 2.81 12.86
CA SER A 121 -12.53 3.40 12.70
C SER A 121 -11.46 2.34 12.42
N PHE A 122 -10.58 2.61 11.46
CA PHE A 122 -9.40 1.79 11.24
C PHE A 122 -8.41 1.87 12.42
N ASP A 123 -8.61 2.82 13.32
CA ASP A 123 -7.80 2.98 14.54
C ASP A 123 -7.84 1.74 15.43
N TYR A 124 -8.90 0.96 15.42
CA TYR A 124 -8.92 -0.29 16.18
C TYR A 124 -7.79 -1.25 15.75
N PHE A 125 -7.51 -1.36 14.45
CA PHE A 125 -6.40 -2.16 13.97
C PHE A 125 -5.04 -1.50 14.24
N THR A 126 -4.90 -0.21 13.99
CA THR A 126 -3.63 0.47 14.23
C THR A 126 -3.26 0.50 15.71
N GLU A 127 -4.24 0.64 16.61
CA GLU A 127 -4.05 0.55 18.06
C GLU A 127 -3.70 -0.88 18.50
N PHE A 128 -4.31 -1.90 17.91
CA PHE A 128 -3.91 -3.29 18.14
C PHE A 128 -2.42 -3.51 17.83
N LEU A 129 -1.94 -3.05 16.67
CA LEU A 129 -0.53 -3.14 16.33
C LEU A 129 0.36 -2.26 17.22
N ARG A 130 -0.10 -1.05 17.55
CA ARG A 130 0.62 -0.17 18.46
C ARG A 130 0.80 -0.82 19.82
N HIS A 131 -0.27 -1.40 20.39
CA HIS A 131 -0.18 -2.16 21.63
C HIS A 131 0.76 -3.36 21.50
N ALA A 132 0.68 -4.13 20.41
CA ALA A 132 1.58 -5.23 20.14
C ALA A 132 3.05 -4.80 20.10
N SER A 133 3.34 -3.57 19.66
CA SER A 133 4.71 -3.09 19.50
C SER A 133 5.44 -2.88 20.82
N TYR A 134 4.77 -2.56 21.90
CA TYR A 134 5.39 -2.29 23.20
C TYR A 134 5.02 -3.30 24.32
N ASP A 135 3.98 -4.12 24.15
CA ASP A 135 3.59 -5.12 25.14
C ASP A 135 4.73 -6.15 25.36
N PRO A 136 5.30 -6.27 26.56
CA PRO A 136 6.42 -7.18 26.82
C PRO A 136 6.05 -8.66 26.65
N LYS A 137 4.77 -9.02 26.71
CA LYS A 137 4.28 -10.38 26.48
C LYS A 137 4.25 -10.77 25.01
N VAL A 138 4.30 -9.80 24.07
CA VAL A 138 4.35 -10.07 22.63
C VAL A 138 5.75 -10.44 22.20
N SER A 139 5.91 -11.62 21.61
CA SER A 139 7.19 -12.14 21.12
C SER A 139 7.40 -11.92 19.62
N SER A 140 6.33 -11.99 18.83
CA SER A 140 6.46 -11.81 17.37
C SER A 140 5.24 -11.19 16.70
N ILE A 141 5.51 -10.50 15.58
CA ILE A 141 4.48 -9.97 14.68
C ILE A 141 4.82 -10.42 13.25
N LYS A 142 3.84 -11.00 12.57
CA LYS A 142 3.95 -11.37 11.15
C LYS A 142 2.82 -10.72 10.38
N ILE A 143 3.15 -10.04 9.30
CA ILE A 143 2.16 -9.31 8.49
C ILE A 143 2.53 -9.36 7.02
N ASN A 144 1.52 -9.40 6.14
CA ASN A 144 1.74 -9.20 4.71
C ASN A 144 1.17 -7.86 4.25
N ILE A 145 1.91 -7.18 3.40
CA ILE A 145 1.63 -5.84 2.92
C ILE A 145 1.51 -5.86 1.40
N TYR A 146 0.33 -5.49 0.90
CA TYR A 146 0.11 -5.21 -0.51
C TYR A 146 0.23 -3.71 -0.79
N ARG A 147 -0.45 -2.89 0.01
CA ARG A 147 -0.41 -1.42 -0.02
C ARG A 147 -0.54 -0.87 1.38
N VAL A 148 0.16 0.22 1.64
CA VAL A 148 0.03 1.01 2.87
C VAL A 148 0.10 2.50 2.55
N ALA A 149 -0.48 3.33 3.40
CA ALA A 149 -0.41 4.78 3.26
C ALA A 149 1.03 5.29 3.26
N SER A 150 1.29 6.41 2.60
CA SER A 150 2.62 7.05 2.56
C SER A 150 3.12 7.48 3.94
N ASN A 151 2.23 7.77 4.90
CA ASN A 151 2.54 8.01 6.31
C ASN A 151 1.85 6.95 7.17
N SER A 152 2.29 5.70 7.05
CA SER A 152 1.62 4.55 7.64
C SER A 152 1.94 4.39 9.13
N ARG A 153 0.90 4.45 9.97
CA ARG A 153 0.98 4.09 11.40
C ARG A 153 1.30 2.59 11.58
N VAL A 154 0.88 1.75 10.63
CA VAL A 154 1.19 0.31 10.61
C VAL A 154 2.69 0.10 10.49
N ILE A 155 3.35 0.71 9.50
CA ILE A 155 4.80 0.61 9.32
C ILE A 155 5.55 1.12 10.55
N ASN A 156 5.14 2.26 11.11
CA ASN A 156 5.78 2.80 12.30
C ASN A 156 5.65 1.84 13.50
N SER A 157 4.49 1.21 13.70
CA SER A 157 4.30 0.22 14.76
C SER A 157 5.19 -1.02 14.58
N LEU A 158 5.40 -1.49 13.35
CA LEU A 158 6.29 -2.61 13.06
C LEU A 158 7.76 -2.27 13.34
N ILE A 159 8.20 -1.06 12.99
CA ILE A 159 9.54 -0.57 13.31
C ILE A 159 9.72 -0.47 14.83
N HIS A 160 8.75 0.12 15.53
CA HIS A 160 8.82 0.18 17.01
C HIS A 160 8.85 -1.21 17.64
N ALA A 161 8.10 -2.17 17.12
CA ALA A 161 8.15 -3.54 17.59
C ALA A 161 9.54 -4.15 17.43
N ALA A 162 10.20 -3.98 16.29
CA ALA A 162 11.56 -4.45 16.06
C ALA A 162 12.56 -3.77 17.01
N ASN A 163 12.47 -2.45 17.18
CA ASN A 163 13.30 -1.69 18.12
C ASN A 163 13.10 -2.12 19.57
N ASN A 164 11.91 -2.62 19.93
CA ASN A 164 11.60 -3.20 21.25
C ASN A 164 11.97 -4.69 21.34
N GLY A 165 12.80 -5.20 20.43
CA GLY A 165 13.34 -6.56 20.48
C GLY A 165 12.38 -7.68 20.06
N LYS A 166 11.24 -7.35 19.43
CA LYS A 166 10.29 -8.36 18.96
C LYS A 166 10.72 -8.92 17.60
N SER A 167 10.42 -10.20 17.37
CA SER A 167 10.62 -10.82 16.06
C SER A 167 9.54 -10.32 15.07
N VAL A 168 9.92 -9.44 14.16
CA VAL A 168 8.99 -8.88 13.16
C VAL A 168 9.31 -9.45 11.78
N THR A 169 8.31 -10.04 11.14
CA THR A 169 8.41 -10.52 9.75
C THR A 169 7.33 -9.85 8.90
N VAL A 170 7.75 -9.22 7.82
CA VAL A 170 6.86 -8.56 6.87
C VAL A 170 7.04 -9.16 5.49
N VAL A 171 5.94 -9.62 4.87
CA VAL A 171 5.94 -10.06 3.48
C VAL A 171 5.41 -8.92 2.63
N VAL A 172 6.23 -8.37 1.72
CA VAL A 172 5.90 -7.20 0.89
C VAL A 172 5.65 -7.62 -0.54
N GLU A 173 4.53 -7.15 -1.12
CA GLU A 173 4.28 -7.27 -2.56
C GLU A 173 4.96 -6.14 -3.32
N LEU A 174 6.00 -6.44 -4.07
CA LEU A 174 6.75 -5.44 -4.84
C LEU A 174 6.03 -5.02 -6.14
N LYS A 175 5.17 -5.89 -6.68
CA LYS A 175 4.44 -5.65 -7.94
C LYS A 175 3.03 -5.10 -7.71
N ALA A 176 2.81 -4.37 -6.62
CA ALA A 176 1.54 -3.69 -6.37
C ALA A 176 1.42 -2.49 -7.32
N ARG A 177 0.60 -2.65 -8.38
CA ARG A 177 0.48 -1.66 -9.46
C ARG A 177 0.21 -0.26 -8.94
N PHE A 178 1.04 0.71 -9.32
CA PHE A 178 1.10 2.11 -8.93
C PHE A 178 1.69 2.40 -7.53
N ASP A 179 2.01 1.38 -6.73
CA ASP A 179 2.61 1.53 -5.40
C ASP A 179 4.00 0.90 -5.29
N GLU A 180 4.57 0.47 -6.41
CA GLU A 180 5.86 -0.23 -6.44
C GLU A 180 6.96 0.60 -5.76
N ALA A 181 7.08 1.88 -6.11
CA ALA A 181 8.09 2.78 -5.53
C ALA A 181 7.90 2.97 -4.02
N ASN A 182 6.65 3.08 -3.57
CA ASN A 182 6.32 3.20 -2.16
C ASN A 182 6.67 1.92 -1.39
N ASN A 183 6.34 0.75 -1.96
CA ASN A 183 6.64 -0.54 -1.34
C ASN A 183 8.14 -0.83 -1.28
N VAL A 184 8.92 -0.45 -2.30
CA VAL A 184 10.39 -0.53 -2.27
C VAL A 184 10.96 0.35 -1.15
N LYS A 185 10.48 1.60 -1.03
CA LYS A 185 10.88 2.52 0.05
C LYS A 185 10.59 1.94 1.44
N TRP A 186 9.39 1.37 1.63
CA TRP A 186 9.01 0.78 2.90
C TRP A 186 9.79 -0.48 3.22
N ALA A 187 10.02 -1.35 2.22
CA ALA A 187 10.85 -2.54 2.41
C ALA A 187 12.26 -2.18 2.88
N SER A 188 12.90 -1.18 2.26
CA SER A 188 14.21 -0.67 2.67
C SER A 188 14.19 -0.12 4.10
N ARG A 189 13.17 0.69 4.43
CA ARG A 189 13.05 1.28 5.78
C ARG A 189 12.82 0.23 6.86
N LEU A 190 12.02 -0.79 6.58
CA LEU A 190 11.79 -1.92 7.48
C LEU A 190 13.06 -2.74 7.68
N THR A 191 13.78 -3.05 6.61
CA THR A 191 15.06 -3.80 6.68
C THR A 191 16.08 -3.06 7.51
N ASN A 192 16.22 -1.74 7.33
CA ASN A 192 17.14 -0.90 8.10
C ASN A 192 16.79 -0.85 9.60
N ALA A 193 15.54 -1.09 9.95
CA ALA A 193 15.08 -1.19 11.34
C ALA A 193 15.20 -2.62 11.92
N GLY A 194 15.84 -3.55 11.22
CA GLY A 194 16.03 -4.94 11.68
C GLY A 194 14.80 -5.85 11.50
N VAL A 195 13.80 -5.42 10.75
CA VAL A 195 12.63 -6.24 10.40
C VAL A 195 13.03 -7.26 9.33
N LYS A 196 12.62 -8.51 9.50
CA LYS A 196 12.76 -9.54 8.46
C LYS A 196 11.77 -9.26 7.34
N VAL A 197 12.24 -8.72 6.23
CA VAL A 197 11.43 -8.49 5.04
C VAL A 197 11.57 -9.67 4.07
N LEU A 198 10.43 -10.16 3.62
CA LEU A 198 10.32 -11.21 2.60
C LEU A 198 9.53 -10.67 1.42
N PHE A 199 9.90 -11.13 0.24
CA PHE A 199 9.17 -10.84 -0.99
C PHE A 199 8.42 -12.08 -1.45
N GLY A 200 7.29 -11.86 -2.13
CA GLY A 200 6.48 -12.95 -2.62
C GLY A 200 7.17 -13.78 -3.72
N LEU A 201 6.48 -14.82 -4.16
CA LEU A 201 6.94 -15.62 -5.29
C LEU A 201 6.82 -14.82 -6.59
N PRO A 202 7.77 -14.93 -7.53
CA PRO A 202 7.79 -14.15 -8.78
C PRO A 202 6.51 -14.27 -9.61
N THR A 203 5.86 -15.44 -9.58
CA THR A 203 4.68 -15.79 -10.38
C THR A 203 3.35 -15.55 -9.65
N LEU A 204 3.36 -15.27 -8.36
CA LEU A 204 2.16 -15.11 -7.53
C LEU A 204 2.15 -13.74 -6.87
N LYS A 205 0.94 -13.17 -6.72
CA LYS A 205 0.73 -11.93 -5.97
C LYS A 205 0.29 -12.20 -4.55
N ILE A 206 0.88 -11.49 -3.61
CA ILE A 206 0.46 -11.50 -2.21
C ILE A 206 -0.71 -10.52 -2.08
N HIS A 207 -1.94 -11.03 -2.10
CA HIS A 207 -3.14 -10.18 -2.03
C HIS A 207 -3.95 -10.34 -0.74
N SER A 208 -3.64 -11.29 0.11
CA SER A 208 -4.26 -11.43 1.43
C SER A 208 -3.85 -10.28 2.36
N LYS A 209 -4.69 -9.96 3.34
CA LYS A 209 -4.45 -8.95 4.38
C LYS A 209 -4.49 -9.66 5.72
N LEU A 210 -3.33 -10.13 6.13
CA LEU A 210 -3.15 -10.97 7.31
C LEU A 210 -2.13 -10.33 8.23
N CYS A 211 -2.47 -10.27 9.50
CA CYS A 211 -1.54 -9.93 10.57
C CYS A 211 -1.68 -10.94 11.70
N LEU A 212 -0.57 -11.49 12.18
CA LEU A 212 -0.52 -12.45 13.26
C LEU A 212 0.42 -11.94 14.35
N VAL A 213 -0.10 -11.80 15.57
CA VAL A 213 0.65 -11.44 16.76
C VAL A 213 0.72 -12.64 17.69
N THR A 214 1.92 -13.00 18.11
CA THR A 214 2.14 -14.07 19.09
C THR A 214 2.44 -13.46 20.45
N ARG A 215 1.66 -13.82 21.45
CA ARG A 215 1.73 -13.28 22.80
C ARG A 215 1.84 -14.43 23.82
N HIS A 216 2.67 -14.27 24.84
CA HIS A 216 2.80 -15.20 25.97
C HIS A 216 1.81 -14.77 27.07
N GLU A 217 0.88 -15.63 27.39
CA GLU A 217 -0.09 -15.44 28.45
C GLU A 217 0.07 -16.49 29.55
N GLU A 218 -0.65 -16.37 30.64
CA GLU A 218 -0.62 -17.34 31.73
C GLU A 218 -1.03 -18.73 31.25
N SER A 219 -1.95 -18.81 30.30
CA SER A 219 -2.40 -20.04 29.65
C SER A 219 -1.42 -20.63 28.62
N GLY A 220 -0.31 -19.94 28.35
CA GLY A 220 0.66 -20.31 27.33
C GLY A 220 0.75 -19.35 26.15
N ILE A 221 1.13 -19.87 24.99
CA ILE A 221 1.28 -19.06 23.77
C ILE A 221 -0.08 -18.87 23.11
N VAL A 222 -0.54 -17.62 23.03
CA VAL A 222 -1.77 -17.22 22.33
C VAL A 222 -1.43 -16.48 21.05
N ARG A 223 -2.21 -16.71 20.02
CA ARG A 223 -2.07 -16.05 18.71
C ARG A 223 -3.30 -15.24 18.40
N TYR A 224 -3.10 -13.95 18.17
CA TYR A 224 -4.14 -13.01 17.76
C TYR A 224 -3.97 -12.71 16.27
N ALA A 225 -5.03 -12.89 15.52
CA ALA A 225 -5.00 -12.70 14.06
C ALA A 225 -5.95 -11.60 13.63
N HIS A 226 -5.50 -10.77 12.69
CA HIS A 226 -6.38 -9.93 11.88
C HIS A 226 -6.42 -10.49 10.47
N ILE A 227 -7.63 -10.69 9.95
CA ILE A 227 -7.89 -11.16 8.58
C ILE A 227 -8.83 -10.15 7.94
N GLY A 228 -8.42 -9.56 6.84
CA GLY A 228 -9.19 -8.51 6.18
C GLY A 228 -9.23 -8.63 4.65
N THR A 229 -10.17 -7.90 4.05
CA THR A 229 -10.27 -7.74 2.59
C THR A 229 -9.67 -6.42 2.11
N GLY A 230 -9.64 -5.38 2.98
CA GLY A 230 -9.04 -4.07 2.71
C GLY A 230 -7.55 -4.02 3.02
N ASN A 231 -6.81 -3.13 2.34
CA ASN A 231 -5.39 -2.89 2.62
C ASN A 231 -5.17 -2.23 3.99
N PHE A 232 -3.94 -2.35 4.53
CA PHE A 232 -3.52 -1.74 5.78
C PHE A 232 -3.15 -0.27 5.65
#